data_99f2c95980a60f02ca933b16c65ba4b0
#
_entry.id   99f2c95980a60f02ca933b16c65ba4b0
#
_cell.length_a   1.000
_cell.length_b   1.000
_cell.length_c   1.000
_cell.angle_alpha   90.00
_cell.angle_beta   90.00
_cell.angle_gamma   90.00
#
_symmetry.space_group_name_H-M   'P 1'
#
loop_
_entity.id
_entity.type
_entity.pdbx_description
1 polymer ?
#
loop_
_entity_poly.entity_id
_entity_poly.type
_entity_poly.pdbx_seq_one_letter_code
_entity_poly.pdbx_strand_id
1 'polypeptide(L)'
;MLSQNFNQVEVYVTMGNHSRVVAKKEDNLIGENVDLLLPFYLDASCQLLRNVYICQDNKNTIDIAEFNVRGNCIMSAHGDKDSQKSCVQKWTMMFGHKPDLVYLGHRHTNAFETVYDTKVIQSGCVSGADTYALDHRLVNKPEQTVSVITDKGLECLYDITL
;
A
#
# COMPACT_ATOMS: atom_id res chain seq x y z
N MET A 1 -2.50 -17.40 -9.85
CA MET A 1 -3.49 -16.65 -10.67
C MET A 1 -2.86 -15.43 -11.35
N LEU A 2 -2.26 -14.44 -10.64
CA LEU A 2 -1.62 -13.29 -11.30
C LEU A 2 -0.48 -13.71 -12.22
N SER A 3 0.42 -14.58 -11.77
CA SER A 3 1.54 -15.11 -12.56
C SER A 3 1.14 -15.80 -13.88
N GLN A 4 -0.10 -16.24 -13.99
CA GLN A 4 -0.62 -16.90 -15.20
C GLN A 4 -1.21 -15.92 -16.22
N ASN A 5 -1.56 -14.71 -15.78
CA ASN A 5 -2.28 -13.73 -16.58
C ASN A 5 -1.45 -12.47 -16.92
N PHE A 6 -0.31 -12.28 -16.27
CA PHE A 6 0.57 -11.14 -16.48
C PHE A 6 1.98 -11.60 -16.85
N ASN A 7 2.64 -10.86 -17.72
CA ASN A 7 4.02 -11.12 -18.12
C ASN A 7 5.01 -10.93 -16.97
N GLN A 8 4.72 -9.98 -16.08
CA GLN A 8 5.51 -9.66 -14.91
C GLN A 8 4.58 -9.25 -13.76
N VAL A 9 4.89 -9.69 -12.56
CA VAL A 9 4.20 -9.33 -11.32
C VAL A 9 5.25 -8.83 -10.33
N GLU A 10 5.15 -7.60 -9.91
CA GLU A 10 5.97 -7.01 -8.85
C GLU A 10 5.14 -6.84 -7.60
N VAL A 11 5.67 -7.25 -6.46
CA VAL A 11 4.97 -7.18 -5.16
C VAL A 11 5.75 -6.27 -4.23
N TYR A 12 5.14 -5.17 -3.84
CA TYR A 12 5.66 -4.22 -2.88
C TYR A 12 4.89 -4.36 -1.57
N VAL A 13 5.60 -4.64 -0.48
CA VAL A 13 5.00 -4.84 0.84
C VAL A 13 5.31 -3.64 1.72
N THR A 14 4.28 -3.04 2.31
CA THR A 14 4.40 -1.98 3.32
C THR A 14 3.90 -2.47 4.67
N MET A 15 4.53 -2.02 5.75
CA MET A 15 4.16 -2.43 7.10
C MET A 15 2.84 -1.81 7.56
N GLY A 16 2.00 -2.62 8.20
CA GLY A 16 0.81 -2.16 8.89
C GLY A 16 1.06 -1.83 10.37
N ASN A 17 0.05 -1.28 11.03
CA ASN A 17 0.14 -0.93 12.45
C ASN A 17 -0.31 -2.06 13.40
N HIS A 18 -0.87 -3.15 12.89
CA HIS A 18 -1.35 -4.26 13.70
C HIS A 18 -0.28 -5.33 13.99
N SER A 19 0.78 -5.39 13.22
CA SER A 19 1.86 -6.39 13.33
C SER A 19 3.04 -5.93 14.21
N ARG A 20 2.86 -4.87 15.00
CA ARG A 20 3.86 -4.39 15.95
C ARG A 20 4.12 -5.42 17.06
N VAL A 21 5.36 -5.51 17.50
CA VAL A 21 5.79 -6.46 18.55
C VAL A 21 5.44 -5.94 19.94
N VAL A 22 5.32 -4.62 20.11
CA VAL A 22 5.04 -3.98 21.41
C VAL A 22 3.55 -3.72 21.61
N ALA A 23 3.11 -3.75 22.86
CA ALA A 23 1.69 -3.57 23.20
C ALA A 23 1.19 -2.15 22.99
N LYS A 24 2.05 -1.14 23.21
CA LYS A 24 1.69 0.28 23.07
C LYS A 24 2.21 0.84 21.76
N LYS A 25 1.35 1.58 21.06
CA LYS A 25 1.68 2.20 19.76
C LYS A 25 2.86 3.18 19.87
N GLU A 26 2.94 3.91 20.98
CA GLU A 26 3.95 4.93 21.23
C GLU A 26 5.36 4.36 21.42
N ASP A 27 5.44 3.10 21.86
CA ASP A 27 6.70 2.41 22.11
C ASP A 27 7.23 1.66 20.87
N ASN A 28 6.48 1.68 19.76
CA ASN A 28 6.82 0.92 18.55
C ASN A 28 7.88 1.64 17.70
N LEU A 29 9.04 1.05 17.59
CA LEU A 29 10.05 1.47 16.63
C LEU A 29 9.73 0.89 15.23
N ILE A 30 10.10 1.61 14.18
CA ILE A 30 9.84 1.20 12.78
C ILE A 30 10.37 -0.21 12.48
N GLY A 31 11.50 -0.61 13.07
CA GLY A 31 12.09 -1.94 12.90
C GLY A 31 11.43 -3.06 13.72
N GLU A 32 10.48 -2.77 14.60
CA GLU A 32 9.85 -3.73 15.51
C GLU A 32 8.45 -4.13 15.01
N ASN A 33 8.40 -4.74 13.82
CA ASN A 33 7.15 -5.13 13.18
C ASN A 33 7.30 -6.48 12.48
N VAL A 34 6.39 -7.42 12.75
CA VAL A 34 6.41 -8.77 12.17
C VAL A 34 6.21 -8.74 10.65
N ASP A 35 5.54 -7.73 10.10
CA ASP A 35 5.38 -7.58 8.65
C ASP A 35 6.71 -7.49 7.89
N LEU A 36 7.81 -7.14 8.57
CA LEU A 36 9.16 -7.17 7.98
C LEU A 36 9.58 -8.57 7.51
N LEU A 37 9.00 -9.62 8.04
CA LEU A 37 9.26 -11.00 7.63
C LEU A 37 8.45 -11.41 6.40
N LEU A 38 7.39 -10.68 6.09
CA LEU A 38 6.46 -11.02 5.00
C LEU A 38 7.14 -11.05 3.62
N PRO A 39 7.98 -10.09 3.22
CA PRO A 39 8.69 -10.15 1.94
C PRO A 39 9.56 -11.42 1.80
N PHE A 40 10.27 -11.83 2.85
CA PHE A 40 11.10 -13.05 2.84
C PHE A 40 10.25 -14.32 2.69
N TYR A 41 9.11 -14.38 3.39
CA TYR A 41 8.17 -15.48 3.27
C TYR A 41 7.57 -15.57 1.85
N LEU A 42 7.16 -14.43 1.29
CA LEU A 42 6.61 -14.35 -0.05
C LEU A 42 7.65 -14.75 -1.10
N ASP A 43 8.89 -14.26 -0.97
CA ASP A 43 9.98 -14.60 -1.87
C ASP A 43 10.23 -16.11 -1.89
N ALA A 44 10.37 -16.73 -0.70
CA ALA A 44 10.51 -18.18 -0.57
C ALA A 44 9.32 -18.95 -1.16
N SER A 45 8.10 -18.45 -0.98
CA SER A 45 6.87 -19.09 -1.48
C SER A 45 6.70 -18.96 -2.99
N CYS A 46 7.25 -17.92 -3.58
CA CYS A 46 7.13 -17.60 -5.01
C CYS A 46 8.32 -18.06 -5.87
N GLN A 47 9.33 -18.73 -5.31
CA GLN A 47 10.57 -19.12 -6.02
C GLN A 47 10.36 -19.89 -7.33
N LEU A 48 9.27 -20.65 -7.45
CA LEU A 48 8.93 -21.39 -8.66
C LEU A 48 8.18 -20.55 -9.71
N LEU A 49 7.80 -19.33 -9.38
CA LEU A 49 7.06 -18.42 -10.26
C LEU A 49 8.05 -17.45 -10.92
N ARG A 50 8.48 -17.79 -12.14
CA ARG A 50 9.59 -17.07 -12.84
C ARG A 50 9.30 -15.61 -13.17
N ASN A 51 8.06 -15.19 -13.15
CA ASN A 51 7.61 -13.83 -13.48
C ASN A 51 7.07 -13.06 -12.27
N VAL A 52 7.29 -13.55 -11.05
CA VAL A 52 6.90 -12.87 -9.80
C VAL A 52 8.16 -12.39 -9.08
N TYR A 53 8.20 -11.12 -8.76
CA TYR A 53 9.30 -10.44 -8.09
C TYR A 53 8.81 -9.81 -6.79
N ILE A 54 9.40 -10.21 -5.67
CA ILE A 54 9.13 -9.59 -4.37
C ILE A 54 10.13 -8.46 -4.17
N CYS A 55 9.63 -7.23 -4.19
CA CYS A 55 10.44 -6.03 -4.07
C CYS A 55 10.69 -5.73 -2.60
N GLN A 56 11.91 -6.03 -2.12
CA GLN A 56 12.28 -5.84 -0.71
C GLN A 56 12.90 -4.47 -0.44
N ASP A 57 13.39 -3.81 -1.49
CA ASP A 57 14.06 -2.51 -1.37
C ASP A 57 13.04 -1.37 -1.44
N ASN A 58 12.49 -1.01 -0.30
CA ASN A 58 11.85 0.29 -0.16
C ASN A 58 12.97 1.34 -0.09
N LYS A 59 13.20 2.05 -1.18
CA LYS A 59 14.36 2.93 -1.38
C LYS A 59 14.52 4.01 -0.31
N ASN A 60 13.42 4.44 0.30
CA ASN A 60 13.41 5.61 1.17
C ASN A 60 13.16 5.29 2.64
N THR A 61 12.16 4.48 2.95
CA THR A 61 11.85 4.06 4.33
C THR A 61 11.25 2.66 4.33
N ILE A 62 11.27 2.00 5.50
CA ILE A 62 10.73 0.65 5.66
C ILE A 62 9.21 0.62 5.51
N ASP A 63 8.53 1.73 5.79
CA ASP A 63 7.07 1.84 5.80
C ASP A 63 6.49 2.52 4.56
N ILE A 64 7.32 3.10 3.70
CA ILE A 64 6.89 3.71 2.43
C ILE A 64 7.63 3.04 1.27
N ALA A 65 6.89 2.36 0.42
CA ALA A 65 7.43 1.83 -0.83
C ALA A 65 7.38 2.89 -1.93
N GLU A 66 8.46 3.00 -2.71
CA GLU A 66 8.54 3.86 -3.89
C GLU A 66 8.93 3.03 -5.10
N PHE A 67 8.18 3.15 -6.18
CA PHE A 67 8.43 2.43 -7.42
C PHE A 67 7.93 3.22 -8.63
N ASN A 68 8.35 2.80 -9.82
CA ASN A 68 7.97 3.46 -11.07
C ASN A 68 7.14 2.53 -11.95
N VAL A 69 6.03 3.04 -12.45
CA VAL A 69 5.19 2.35 -13.44
C VAL A 69 5.00 3.27 -14.65
N ARG A 70 5.51 2.86 -15.81
CA ARG A 70 5.36 3.62 -17.06
C ARG A 70 5.84 5.07 -16.97
N GLY A 71 6.88 5.34 -16.19
CA GLY A 71 7.41 6.70 -15.99
C GLY A 71 6.75 7.48 -14.86
N ASN A 72 5.69 6.96 -14.23
CA ASN A 72 5.04 7.61 -13.11
C ASN A 72 5.67 7.16 -11.79
N CYS A 73 6.01 8.09 -10.94
CA CYS A 73 6.47 7.84 -9.57
C CYS A 73 5.28 7.48 -8.69
N ILE A 74 5.32 6.30 -8.11
CA ILE A 74 4.28 5.79 -7.22
C ILE A 74 4.86 5.60 -5.83
N MET A 75 4.14 6.08 -4.83
CA MET A 75 4.47 5.82 -3.44
C MET A 75 3.30 5.12 -2.75
N SER A 76 3.60 4.18 -1.87
CA SER A 76 2.56 3.51 -1.09
C SER A 76 2.97 3.33 0.37
N ALA A 77 2.00 3.42 1.26
CA ALA A 77 2.16 3.16 2.69
C ALA A 77 0.86 2.62 3.29
N HIS A 78 0.94 2.09 4.50
CA HIS A 78 -0.26 1.64 5.21
C HIS A 78 -1.25 2.78 5.46
N GLY A 79 -0.80 3.97 5.84
CA GLY A 79 -1.66 5.14 6.00
C GLY A 79 -2.11 5.43 7.44
N ASP A 80 -1.60 4.72 8.45
CA ASP A 80 -1.89 5.01 9.86
C ASP A 80 -1.23 6.30 10.38
N LYS A 81 -0.14 6.72 9.73
CA LYS A 81 0.63 7.94 10.03
C LYS A 81 0.24 9.13 9.15
N ASP A 82 -0.51 8.88 8.07
CA ASP A 82 -0.79 9.84 7.03
C ASP A 82 -2.28 9.94 6.70
N SER A 83 -2.68 11.11 6.24
CA SER A 83 -4.00 11.31 5.63
C SER A 83 -3.85 11.58 4.13
N GLN A 84 -4.90 11.31 3.36
CA GLN A 84 -4.92 11.61 1.93
C GLN A 84 -4.50 13.05 1.63
N LYS A 85 -4.95 14.01 2.45
CA LYS A 85 -4.66 15.44 2.27
C LYS A 85 -3.21 15.83 2.59
N SER A 86 -2.56 15.14 3.53
CA SER A 86 -1.24 15.54 4.04
C SER A 86 -0.08 14.71 3.51
N CYS A 87 -0.32 13.47 3.05
CA CYS A 87 0.75 12.57 2.63
C CYS A 87 1.59 13.15 1.48
N VAL A 88 0.95 13.71 0.46
CA VAL A 88 1.65 14.26 -0.72
C VAL A 88 2.66 15.33 -0.32
N GLN A 89 2.25 16.32 0.49
CA GLN A 89 3.14 17.39 0.92
C GLN A 89 4.27 16.86 1.81
N LYS A 90 3.94 16.03 2.82
CA LYS A 90 4.92 15.46 3.72
C LYS A 90 5.98 14.64 2.97
N TRP A 91 5.54 13.74 2.09
CA TRP A 91 6.44 12.86 1.35
C TRP A 91 7.27 13.62 0.33
N THR A 92 6.69 14.64 -0.33
CA THR A 92 7.47 15.55 -1.19
C THR A 92 8.59 16.24 -0.40
N MET A 93 8.33 16.69 0.82
CA MET A 93 9.36 17.29 1.68
C MET A 93 10.39 16.27 2.18
N MET A 94 9.96 15.04 2.48
CA MET A 94 10.86 13.99 2.97
C MET A 94 11.81 13.48 1.88
N PHE A 95 11.32 13.30 0.67
CA PHE A 95 12.04 12.62 -0.42
C PHE A 95 12.58 13.57 -1.49
N GLY A 96 12.20 14.84 -1.44
CA GLY A 96 12.68 15.86 -2.39
C GLY A 96 12.01 15.83 -3.76
N HIS A 97 11.02 14.97 -3.97
CA HIS A 97 10.24 14.90 -5.21
C HIS A 97 8.79 14.51 -4.93
N LYS A 98 7.89 14.95 -5.80
CA LYS A 98 6.45 14.73 -5.68
C LYS A 98 6.06 13.42 -6.37
N PRO A 99 5.29 12.51 -5.73
CA PRO A 99 4.73 11.36 -6.41
C PRO A 99 3.62 11.76 -7.38
N ASP A 100 3.46 10.98 -8.45
CA ASP A 100 2.33 11.09 -9.37
C ASP A 100 1.09 10.37 -8.82
N LEU A 101 1.30 9.23 -8.15
CA LEU A 101 0.26 8.46 -7.49
C LEU A 101 0.69 8.07 -6.07
N VAL A 102 -0.28 8.03 -5.17
CA VAL A 102 -0.11 7.54 -3.79
C VAL A 102 -1.17 6.49 -3.50
N TYR A 103 -0.75 5.38 -2.90
CA TYR A 103 -1.66 4.36 -2.38
C TYR A 103 -1.59 4.30 -0.86
N LEU A 104 -2.76 4.33 -0.22
CA LEU A 104 -2.94 4.22 1.22
C LEU A 104 -3.93 3.11 1.56
N GLY A 105 -3.75 2.45 2.69
CA GLY A 105 -4.69 1.53 3.30
C GLY A 105 -5.28 2.08 4.60
N HIS A 106 -5.30 1.26 5.67
CA HIS A 106 -5.65 1.58 7.06
C HIS A 106 -7.12 1.91 7.32
N ARG A 107 -7.77 2.66 6.46
CA ARG A 107 -9.15 3.16 6.68
C ARG A 107 -10.23 2.13 6.37
N HIS A 108 -9.86 0.98 5.80
CA HIS A 108 -10.73 -0.13 5.43
C HIS A 108 -11.88 0.27 4.48
N THR A 109 -11.73 1.34 3.71
CA THR A 109 -12.70 1.79 2.71
C THR A 109 -11.99 2.38 1.51
N ASN A 110 -12.56 2.17 0.31
CA ASN A 110 -12.06 2.76 -0.91
C ASN A 110 -12.36 4.27 -0.93
N ALA A 111 -11.38 5.06 -1.33
CA ALA A 111 -11.54 6.49 -1.54
C ALA A 111 -10.54 7.00 -2.59
N PHE A 112 -10.88 8.12 -3.23
CA PHE A 112 -10.04 8.75 -4.22
C PHE A 112 -10.06 10.27 -4.06
N GLU A 113 -8.88 10.88 -4.11
CA GLU A 113 -8.73 12.33 -4.04
C GLU A 113 -7.57 12.78 -4.95
N THR A 114 -7.60 14.02 -5.44
CA THR A 114 -6.48 14.64 -6.14
C THR A 114 -5.93 15.77 -5.27
N VAL A 115 -4.65 15.66 -4.91
CA VAL A 115 -3.94 16.62 -4.05
C VAL A 115 -2.70 17.12 -4.78
N TYR A 116 -2.65 18.40 -5.13
CA TYR A 116 -1.54 19.01 -5.90
C TYR A 116 -1.16 18.19 -7.15
N ASP A 117 -2.14 17.82 -7.96
CA ASP A 117 -2.04 16.97 -9.16
C ASP A 117 -1.68 15.49 -8.90
N THR A 118 -1.28 15.12 -7.69
CA THR A 118 -1.06 13.73 -7.30
C THR A 118 -2.41 13.02 -7.10
N LYS A 119 -2.54 11.82 -7.67
CA LYS A 119 -3.70 10.96 -7.46
C LYS A 119 -3.50 10.15 -6.18
N VAL A 120 -4.33 10.38 -5.18
CA VAL A 120 -4.29 9.67 -3.89
C VAL A 120 -5.42 8.66 -3.85
N ILE A 121 -5.07 7.40 -3.81
CA ILE A 121 -5.96 6.25 -3.83
C ILE A 121 -5.88 5.57 -2.46
N GLN A 122 -6.99 5.44 -1.80
CA GLN A 122 -7.11 4.64 -0.59
C GLN A 122 -7.78 3.33 -0.95
N SER A 123 -7.19 2.21 -0.55
CA SER A 123 -7.77 0.88 -0.76
C SER A 123 -8.38 0.35 0.53
N GLY A 124 -9.51 -0.28 0.39
CA GLY A 124 -10.21 -0.93 1.48
C GLY A 124 -9.56 -2.22 1.94
N CYS A 125 -10.25 -2.97 2.77
CA CYS A 125 -9.78 -4.21 3.38
C CYS A 125 -10.47 -5.42 2.74
N VAL A 126 -9.70 -6.48 2.44
CA VAL A 126 -10.25 -7.73 1.88
C VAL A 126 -11.03 -8.57 2.90
N SER A 127 -10.76 -8.41 4.19
CA SER A 127 -11.34 -9.27 5.24
C SER A 127 -12.76 -8.86 5.68
N GLY A 128 -13.21 -7.66 5.35
CA GLY A 128 -14.47 -7.16 5.88
C GLY A 128 -14.46 -6.93 7.40
N ALA A 129 -15.63 -6.99 8.04
CA ALA A 129 -15.76 -6.76 9.47
C ALA A 129 -15.41 -8.02 10.29
N ASP A 130 -14.51 -7.89 11.23
CA ASP A 130 -14.19 -8.86 12.26
C ASP A 130 -14.75 -8.44 13.64
N THR A 131 -14.47 -9.19 14.67
CA THR A 131 -14.93 -8.89 16.05
C THR A 131 -14.41 -7.54 16.54
N TYR A 132 -13.16 -7.20 16.22
CA TYR A 132 -12.56 -5.92 16.57
C TYR A 132 -13.29 -4.76 15.87
N ALA A 133 -13.58 -4.91 14.57
CA ALA A 133 -14.29 -3.91 13.79
C ALA A 133 -15.71 -3.68 14.34
N LEU A 134 -16.40 -4.76 14.74
CA LEU A 134 -17.74 -4.66 15.35
C LEU A 134 -17.71 -3.91 16.68
N ASP A 135 -16.77 -4.24 17.59
CA ASP A 135 -16.61 -3.60 18.89
C ASP A 135 -16.31 -2.11 18.77
N HIS A 136 -15.54 -1.72 17.74
CA HIS A 136 -15.14 -0.34 17.48
C HIS A 136 -16.07 0.40 16.49
N ARG A 137 -17.16 -0.24 16.05
CA ARG A 137 -18.13 0.32 15.07
C ARG A 137 -17.47 0.71 13.72
N LEU A 138 -16.48 -0.06 13.29
CA LEU A 138 -15.72 0.14 12.05
C LEU A 138 -16.16 -0.85 10.97
N VAL A 139 -17.46 -1.06 10.81
CA VAL A 139 -18.00 -2.07 9.89
C VAL A 139 -18.00 -1.54 8.47
N ASN A 140 -17.10 -2.07 7.65
CA ASN A 140 -17.03 -1.80 6.22
C ASN A 140 -17.22 -3.10 5.42
N LYS A 141 -17.69 -2.96 4.18
CA LYS A 141 -17.71 -4.07 3.23
C LYS A 141 -16.28 -4.43 2.82
N PRO A 142 -15.98 -5.70 2.53
CA PRO A 142 -14.69 -6.05 1.93
C PRO A 142 -14.60 -5.43 0.54
N GLU A 143 -13.53 -4.67 0.30
CA GLU A 143 -13.34 -3.94 -0.96
C GLU A 143 -11.86 -3.73 -1.27
N GLN A 144 -11.55 -3.58 -2.54
CA GLN A 144 -10.20 -3.33 -3.05
C GLN A 144 -10.25 -2.37 -4.23
N THR A 145 -9.09 -1.82 -4.58
CA THR A 145 -8.94 -0.99 -5.77
C THR A 145 -8.03 -1.67 -6.80
N VAL A 146 -8.34 -1.49 -8.08
CA VAL A 146 -7.45 -1.84 -9.20
C VAL A 146 -7.27 -0.60 -10.07
N SER A 147 -6.03 -0.26 -10.37
CA SER A 147 -5.67 0.89 -11.20
C SER A 147 -5.02 0.46 -12.50
N VAL A 148 -5.39 1.11 -13.59
CA VAL A 148 -4.70 1.02 -14.89
C VAL A 148 -3.87 2.28 -15.06
N ILE A 149 -2.55 2.10 -15.22
CA ILE A 149 -1.59 3.20 -15.34
C ILE A 149 -0.90 3.13 -16.70
N THR A 150 -0.88 4.26 -17.37
CA THR A 150 -0.22 4.45 -18.68
C THR A 150 0.93 5.45 -18.54
N ASP A 151 1.62 5.74 -19.61
CA ASP A 151 2.63 6.81 -19.69
C ASP A 151 2.05 8.22 -19.44
N LYS A 152 0.71 8.34 -19.45
CA LYS A 152 0.00 9.61 -19.17
C LYS A 152 -0.55 9.70 -17.74
N GLY A 153 -0.27 8.71 -16.89
CA GLY A 153 -0.75 8.62 -15.51
C GLY A 153 -1.85 7.59 -15.30
N LEU A 154 -2.69 7.83 -14.30
CA LEU A 154 -3.85 7.00 -13.97
C LEU A 154 -4.92 7.14 -15.06
N GLU A 155 -5.15 6.06 -15.79
CA GLU A 155 -6.18 6.01 -16.84
C GLU A 155 -7.53 5.55 -16.32
N CYS A 156 -7.51 4.53 -15.45
CA CYS A 156 -8.74 3.97 -14.89
C CYS A 156 -8.52 3.50 -13.43
N LEU A 157 -9.54 3.68 -12.60
CA LEU A 157 -9.60 3.17 -11.23
C LEU A 157 -10.88 2.36 -11.08
N TYR A 158 -10.75 1.11 -10.71
CA TYR A 158 -11.88 0.23 -10.39
C TYR A 158 -12.06 0.19 -8.88
N ASP A 159 -13.28 0.47 -8.45
CA ASP A 159 -13.76 0.28 -7.08
C ASP A 159 -14.46 -1.10 -7.03
N ILE A 160 -13.85 -2.05 -6.34
CA ILE A 160 -14.28 -3.45 -6.33
C ILE A 160 -14.79 -3.82 -4.95
N THR A 161 -16.07 -4.12 -4.85
CA THR A 161 -16.65 -4.81 -3.68
C THR A 161 -16.44 -6.32 -3.85
N LEU A 162 -15.93 -6.97 -2.79
CA LEU A 162 -15.61 -8.41 -2.75
C LEU A 162 -16.73 -9.23 -2.15
#